data_e83075644c024ec7f6aef32290080be8
#
_entry.id   e83075644c024ec7f6aef32290080be8
#
_cell.length_a   1.000
_cell.length_b   1.000
_cell.length_c   1.000
_cell.angle_alpha   90.00
_cell.angle_beta   90.00
_cell.angle_gamma   90.00
#
_symmetry.space_group_name_H-M   'P 1'
#
loop_
_entity.id
_entity.type
_entity.pdbx_description
1 polymer ?
#
loop_
_entity_poly.entity_id
_entity_poly.type
_entity_poly.pdbx_seq_one_letter_code
_entity_poly.pdbx_strand_id
1 'polypeptide(L)'
;MRRGKDRWYRAYPGWIRWVLIGWFALAILAPFVANERGLVIRYREEIHFPVFHQWGVDAGIIPHQDYLRFRLHEHPQDYQILIGPLIPYRAETLDASNSNYRSPLGHQEISSWYYRHWLGTDQLGRDTLAGLVYGARTAWWVGMLATALSIIVGLFFGLISGYYGNDRAFISRGSVLAGCVVLLVVLSEDIGWSHQSTQTLEVLLKWGLLVGLFLLLLFGFHRVPSLKKRIGVPIDRMFLAVIGWFKSLPGLVVVMALLPLFKHTGIWSLALLIGLFRWPLIGQYVRAEMLRIRHLPFMESVRLLGLSDRRILIKHALPNVWPPVIVNAAFGVGAAVAVESALSFLGLGLGLDQVTWGTLMNAGRNYFPAWWLTVFPGIALFIVVYVCNVLGDRWLAQYNS
;
A
#
# COMPACT_ATOMS: atom_id res chain seq x y z
N MET A 1 23.41 -12.31 23.22
CA MET A 1 22.24 -12.17 22.34
C MET A 1 20.83 -12.17 23.01
N ARG A 2 20.68 -12.60 24.28
CA ARG A 2 19.35 -12.61 24.97
C ARG A 2 18.95 -11.28 25.66
N ARG A 3 19.87 -10.38 25.99
CA ARG A 3 19.57 -9.09 26.68
C ARG A 3 18.92 -8.02 25.80
N GLY A 4 18.86 -8.18 24.47
CA GLY A 4 18.26 -7.21 23.54
C GLY A 4 16.75 -7.34 23.38
N LYS A 5 16.16 -8.54 23.58
CA LYS A 5 14.72 -8.75 23.34
C LYS A 5 13.81 -8.04 24.35
N ASP A 6 14.23 -7.92 25.60
CA ASP A 6 13.40 -7.31 26.65
C ASP A 6 13.42 -5.77 26.63
N ARG A 7 14.41 -5.17 25.96
CA ARG A 7 14.50 -3.70 25.78
C ARG A 7 13.46 -3.15 24.80
N TRP A 8 13.13 -3.94 23.77
CA TRP A 8 12.14 -3.52 22.75
C TRP A 8 10.75 -3.31 23.35
N TYR A 9 10.33 -4.11 24.32
CA TYR A 9 9.00 -4.03 24.93
C TYR A 9 8.83 -2.86 25.93
N ARG A 10 9.90 -2.33 26.52
CA ARG A 10 9.84 -1.26 27.54
C ARG A 10 9.87 0.16 26.99
N ALA A 11 10.13 0.33 25.69
CA ALA A 11 10.41 1.64 25.10
C ALA A 11 9.18 2.40 24.59
N TYR A 12 8.01 1.76 24.53
CA TYR A 12 6.80 2.40 24.02
C TYR A 12 5.87 2.86 25.14
N PRO A 13 5.33 4.10 25.09
CA PRO A 13 4.14 4.42 25.86
C PRO A 13 3.05 3.43 25.50
N GLY A 14 2.41 2.83 26.51
CA GLY A 14 1.41 1.79 26.30
C GLY A 14 0.30 2.20 25.31
N TRP A 15 -0.08 3.50 25.30
CA TRP A 15 -1.12 4.02 24.43
C TRP A 15 -0.82 3.90 22.93
N ILE A 16 0.46 4.06 22.48
CA ILE A 16 0.83 3.90 21.05
C ILE A 16 0.50 2.49 20.56
N ARG A 17 0.83 1.49 21.40
CA ARG A 17 0.52 0.09 21.09
C ARG A 17 -0.98 -0.14 20.95
N TRP A 18 -1.76 0.42 21.85
CA TRP A 18 -3.22 0.29 21.80
C TRP A 18 -3.82 0.97 20.57
N VAL A 19 -3.32 2.14 20.17
CA VAL A 19 -3.77 2.82 18.93
C VAL A 19 -3.44 1.98 17.69
N LEU A 20 -2.23 1.41 17.61
CA LEU A 20 -1.84 0.55 16.48
C LEU A 20 -2.67 -0.74 16.44
N ILE A 21 -2.89 -1.37 17.59
CA ILE A 21 -3.74 -2.57 17.69
C ILE A 21 -5.19 -2.21 17.32
N GLY A 22 -5.70 -1.09 17.81
CA GLY A 22 -7.04 -0.61 17.48
C GLY A 22 -7.20 -0.31 15.99
N TRP A 23 -6.21 0.35 15.38
CA TRP A 23 -6.22 0.61 13.93
C TRP A 23 -6.18 -0.70 13.12
N PHE A 24 -5.29 -1.63 13.49
CA PHE A 24 -5.24 -2.95 12.87
C PHE A 24 -6.55 -3.74 13.04
N ALA A 25 -7.12 -3.72 14.25
CA ALA A 25 -8.40 -4.35 14.52
C ALA A 25 -9.52 -3.74 13.65
N LEU A 26 -9.60 -2.41 13.56
CA LEU A 26 -10.55 -1.73 12.68
C LEU A 26 -10.35 -2.08 11.20
N ALA A 27 -9.09 -2.22 10.75
CA ALA A 27 -8.80 -2.59 9.37
C ALA A 27 -9.37 -3.98 8.99
N ILE A 28 -9.35 -4.92 9.95
CA ILE A 28 -9.86 -6.29 9.73
C ILE A 28 -11.35 -6.38 10.03
N LEU A 29 -11.77 -5.80 11.16
CA LEU A 29 -13.13 -5.96 11.69
C LEU A 29 -14.13 -4.93 11.15
N ALA A 30 -13.71 -4.01 10.28
CA ALA A 30 -14.61 -2.98 9.73
C ALA A 30 -15.96 -3.54 9.23
N PRO A 31 -16.02 -4.66 8.46
CA PRO A 31 -17.30 -5.21 8.01
C PRO A 31 -18.18 -5.78 9.12
N PHE A 32 -17.60 -6.12 10.28
CA PHE A 32 -18.35 -6.59 11.46
C PHE A 32 -18.81 -5.44 12.34
N VAL A 33 -18.05 -4.36 12.37
CA VAL A 33 -18.35 -3.16 13.17
C VAL A 33 -19.42 -2.32 12.48
N ALA A 34 -19.30 -2.11 11.16
CA ALA A 34 -20.16 -1.26 10.36
C ALA A 34 -20.70 -2.04 9.15
N ASN A 35 -21.98 -2.39 9.17
CA ASN A 35 -22.63 -3.15 8.11
C ASN A 35 -24.14 -2.83 8.08
N GLU A 36 -24.74 -2.88 6.91
CA GLU A 36 -26.18 -2.75 6.70
C GLU A 36 -26.95 -4.06 6.88
N ARG A 37 -26.25 -5.16 7.18
CA ARG A 37 -26.82 -6.51 7.39
C ARG A 37 -26.56 -7.00 8.80
N GLY A 38 -27.44 -7.86 9.30
CA GLY A 38 -27.19 -8.50 10.59
C GLY A 38 -25.94 -9.39 10.57
N LEU A 39 -25.21 -9.43 11.68
CA LEU A 39 -24.08 -10.35 11.86
C LEU A 39 -24.55 -11.79 11.96
N VAL A 40 -25.64 -12.01 12.69
CA VAL A 40 -26.32 -13.30 12.82
C VAL A 40 -27.79 -13.06 12.56
N ILE A 41 -28.36 -13.79 11.65
CA ILE A 41 -29.77 -13.73 11.28
C ILE A 41 -30.41 -15.11 11.31
N ARG A 42 -31.72 -15.14 11.52
CA ARG A 42 -32.55 -16.32 11.25
C ARG A 42 -33.36 -16.04 9.99
N TYR A 43 -33.22 -16.90 8.99
CA TYR A 43 -33.99 -16.85 7.74
C TYR A 43 -34.54 -18.22 7.43
N ARG A 44 -35.86 -18.34 7.28
CA ARG A 44 -36.55 -19.62 7.08
C ARG A 44 -36.17 -20.67 8.12
N GLU A 45 -36.16 -20.26 9.40
CA GLU A 45 -35.80 -21.09 10.58
C GLU A 45 -34.32 -21.52 10.67
N GLU A 46 -33.48 -21.19 9.72
CA GLU A 46 -32.05 -21.47 9.75
C GLU A 46 -31.23 -20.25 10.19
N ILE A 47 -30.11 -20.51 10.88
CA ILE A 47 -29.17 -19.47 11.30
C ILE A 47 -28.14 -19.24 10.21
N HIS A 48 -27.99 -17.98 9.78
CA HIS A 48 -27.05 -17.57 8.76
C HIS A 48 -26.12 -16.44 9.25
N PHE A 49 -24.93 -16.34 8.63
CA PHE A 49 -23.88 -15.35 8.93
C PHE A 49 -23.64 -14.49 7.69
N PRO A 50 -24.44 -13.45 7.41
CA PRO A 50 -24.39 -12.70 6.15
C PRO A 50 -23.02 -12.07 5.87
N VAL A 51 -22.33 -11.57 6.87
CA VAL A 51 -21.04 -10.91 6.70
C VAL A 51 -19.96 -11.88 6.20
N PHE A 52 -19.91 -13.09 6.75
CA PHE A 52 -18.98 -14.14 6.30
C PHE A 52 -19.33 -14.64 4.90
N HIS A 53 -20.62 -14.84 4.63
CA HIS A 53 -21.08 -15.26 3.30
C HIS A 53 -20.76 -14.21 2.24
N GLN A 54 -20.96 -12.91 2.55
CA GLN A 54 -20.62 -11.83 1.62
C GLN A 54 -19.12 -11.87 1.24
N TRP A 55 -18.24 -12.13 2.19
CA TRP A 55 -16.81 -12.28 1.89
C TRP A 55 -16.55 -13.43 0.91
N GLY A 56 -17.23 -14.56 1.09
CA GLY A 56 -17.10 -15.69 0.18
C GLY A 56 -17.66 -15.39 -1.22
N VAL A 57 -18.75 -14.62 -1.31
CA VAL A 57 -19.32 -14.14 -2.57
C VAL A 57 -18.38 -13.16 -3.27
N ASP A 58 -17.85 -12.17 -2.53
CA ASP A 58 -16.91 -11.16 -3.05
C ASP A 58 -15.58 -11.81 -3.52
N ALA A 59 -15.19 -12.93 -2.90
CA ALA A 59 -14.04 -13.73 -3.31
C ALA A 59 -14.34 -14.70 -4.47
N GLY A 60 -15.59 -14.80 -4.93
CA GLY A 60 -16.01 -15.72 -5.97
C GLY A 60 -16.04 -17.21 -5.56
N ILE A 61 -15.99 -17.49 -4.24
CA ILE A 61 -15.93 -18.87 -3.71
C ILE A 61 -17.32 -19.43 -3.46
N ILE A 62 -18.28 -18.58 -3.06
CA ILE A 62 -19.62 -18.97 -2.64
C ILE A 62 -20.65 -18.27 -3.53
N PRO A 63 -21.72 -18.97 -3.99
CA PRO A 63 -22.78 -18.32 -4.76
C PRO A 63 -23.59 -17.36 -3.89
N HIS A 64 -24.19 -16.35 -4.53
CA HIS A 64 -25.04 -15.40 -3.85
C HIS A 64 -26.26 -16.10 -3.25
N GLN A 65 -26.62 -15.74 -1.99
CA GLN A 65 -27.77 -16.28 -1.26
C GLN A 65 -28.86 -15.23 -1.13
N ASP A 66 -30.12 -15.66 -1.16
CA ASP A 66 -31.27 -14.74 -1.16
C ASP A 66 -31.34 -13.84 0.07
N TYR A 67 -30.96 -14.33 1.26
CA TYR A 67 -30.94 -13.54 2.49
C TYR A 67 -29.89 -12.41 2.47
N LEU A 68 -28.93 -12.43 1.55
CA LEU A 68 -27.97 -11.34 1.36
C LEU A 68 -28.59 -10.11 0.68
N ARG A 69 -29.82 -10.20 0.16
CA ARG A 69 -30.56 -9.08 -0.41
C ARG A 69 -31.13 -8.16 0.66
N PHE A 70 -31.43 -8.71 1.86
CA PHE A 70 -32.12 -7.97 2.91
C PHE A 70 -31.17 -7.11 3.73
N ARG A 71 -31.61 -5.88 4.01
CA ARG A 71 -30.93 -4.92 4.88
C ARG A 71 -31.59 -4.90 6.25
N LEU A 72 -30.92 -4.28 7.23
CA LEU A 72 -31.44 -4.18 8.60
C LEU A 72 -32.81 -3.50 8.71
N HIS A 73 -33.16 -2.63 7.75
CA HIS A 73 -34.46 -1.94 7.69
C HIS A 73 -35.55 -2.75 6.98
N GLU A 74 -35.18 -3.84 6.32
CA GLU A 74 -36.11 -4.69 5.58
C GLU A 74 -36.42 -5.92 6.43
N HIS A 75 -37.67 -6.08 6.83
CA HIS A 75 -38.13 -7.18 7.69
C HIS A 75 -39.19 -8.05 6.95
N PRO A 76 -38.80 -8.90 5.98
CA PRO A 76 -39.72 -9.92 5.49
C PRO A 76 -40.09 -10.87 6.63
N GLN A 77 -41.27 -11.48 6.56
CA GLN A 77 -41.83 -12.31 7.65
C GLN A 77 -40.89 -13.42 8.16
N ASP A 78 -40.06 -13.94 7.26
CA ASP A 78 -39.14 -15.05 7.54
C ASP A 78 -37.72 -14.59 7.93
N TYR A 79 -37.50 -13.28 8.14
CA TYR A 79 -36.17 -12.70 8.39
C TYR A 79 -36.13 -12.04 9.76
N GLN A 80 -35.33 -12.58 10.67
CA GLN A 80 -35.13 -12.05 12.03
C GLN A 80 -33.65 -11.77 12.27
N ILE A 81 -33.35 -10.59 12.79
CA ILE A 81 -32.01 -10.21 13.20
C ILE A 81 -31.77 -10.67 14.63
N LEU A 82 -30.80 -11.58 14.83
CA LEU A 82 -30.42 -12.06 16.15
C LEU A 82 -29.32 -11.19 16.75
N ILE A 83 -28.31 -10.83 15.95
CA ILE A 83 -27.21 -9.96 16.35
C ILE A 83 -26.98 -8.94 15.23
N GLY A 84 -27.13 -7.64 15.54
CA GLY A 84 -26.81 -6.54 14.64
C GLY A 84 -25.35 -6.09 14.79
N PRO A 85 -24.78 -5.39 13.78
CA PRO A 85 -23.49 -4.73 13.90
C PRO A 85 -23.55 -3.55 14.86
N LEU A 86 -22.39 -3.04 15.28
CA LEU A 86 -22.34 -1.85 16.17
C LEU A 86 -22.86 -0.58 15.47
N ILE A 87 -22.56 -0.44 14.17
CA ILE A 87 -23.02 0.64 13.29
C ILE A 87 -23.90 0.01 12.21
N PRO A 88 -25.21 0.31 12.16
CA PRO A 88 -26.16 -0.35 11.25
C PRO A 88 -26.08 0.15 9.79
N TYR A 89 -24.95 0.74 9.41
CA TYR A 89 -24.68 1.29 8.10
C TYR A 89 -23.36 0.79 7.57
N ARG A 90 -23.29 0.55 6.26
CA ARG A 90 -22.05 0.43 5.53
C ARG A 90 -21.62 1.81 5.04
N ALA A 91 -20.35 2.01 4.74
CA ALA A 91 -19.86 3.31 4.26
C ALA A 91 -20.52 3.79 2.95
N GLU A 92 -21.07 2.86 2.18
CA GLU A 92 -21.73 3.11 0.88
C GLU A 92 -23.25 3.16 1.01
N THR A 93 -23.83 2.80 2.15
CA THR A 93 -25.28 2.77 2.38
C THR A 93 -25.85 4.18 2.30
N LEU A 94 -26.88 4.37 1.46
CA LEU A 94 -27.57 5.62 1.25
C LEU A 94 -28.82 5.66 2.11
N ASP A 95 -28.95 6.68 2.96
CA ASP A 95 -30.18 6.98 3.70
C ASP A 95 -30.81 8.26 3.14
N ALA A 96 -31.79 8.10 2.25
CA ALA A 96 -32.47 9.22 1.59
C ALA A 96 -33.20 10.13 2.57
N SER A 97 -33.71 9.59 3.68
CA SER A 97 -34.42 10.35 4.72
C SER A 97 -33.49 11.32 5.46
N ASN A 98 -32.22 10.92 5.64
CA ASN A 98 -31.19 11.69 6.31
C ASN A 98 -30.13 12.23 5.35
N SER A 99 -30.47 12.46 4.09
CA SER A 99 -29.64 13.13 3.10
C SER A 99 -29.44 14.63 3.40
N ASN A 100 -28.65 15.31 2.55
CA ASN A 100 -28.39 16.76 2.66
C ASN A 100 -27.68 17.20 3.94
N TYR A 101 -26.61 16.48 4.32
CA TYR A 101 -25.70 16.88 5.39
C TYR A 101 -26.39 17.01 6.76
N ARG A 102 -27.08 15.98 7.21
CA ARG A 102 -27.65 15.97 8.57
C ARG A 102 -26.53 16.02 9.62
N SER A 103 -26.62 17.01 10.50
CA SER A 103 -25.59 17.24 11.52
C SER A 103 -25.64 16.16 12.63
N PRO A 104 -24.54 15.90 13.32
CA PRO A 104 -24.49 14.95 14.44
C PRO A 104 -25.50 15.27 15.55
N LEU A 105 -25.71 16.56 15.80
CA LEU A 105 -26.60 17.07 16.87
C LEU A 105 -27.98 17.50 16.35
N GLY A 106 -28.19 17.46 15.03
CA GLY A 106 -29.44 17.88 14.41
C GLY A 106 -30.55 16.84 14.52
N HIS A 107 -31.72 17.24 14.04
CA HIS A 107 -32.86 16.33 13.89
C HIS A 107 -32.59 15.35 12.74
N GLN A 108 -32.78 14.07 13.00
CA GLN A 108 -32.66 12.97 12.05
C GLN A 108 -33.95 12.17 12.05
N GLU A 109 -34.37 11.72 10.86
CA GLU A 109 -35.54 10.86 10.69
C GLU A 109 -35.14 9.41 10.99
N ILE A 110 -35.31 8.95 12.22
CA ILE A 110 -34.90 7.64 12.70
C ILE A 110 -36.06 6.90 13.36
N SER A 111 -36.17 5.60 13.08
CA SER A 111 -37.14 4.72 13.74
C SER A 111 -36.73 4.33 15.16
N SER A 112 -35.41 4.32 15.45
CA SER A 112 -34.84 3.96 16.75
C SER A 112 -33.48 4.63 16.92
N TRP A 113 -33.03 4.84 18.15
CA TRP A 113 -31.69 5.33 18.49
C TRP A 113 -30.56 4.50 17.92
N TYR A 114 -30.78 3.23 17.65
CA TYR A 114 -29.83 2.33 17.01
C TYR A 114 -29.47 2.81 15.59
N TYR A 115 -30.42 3.41 14.87
CA TYR A 115 -30.23 3.92 13.51
C TYR A 115 -29.82 5.39 13.45
N ARG A 116 -29.33 5.97 14.58
CA ARG A 116 -28.85 7.33 14.59
C ARG A 116 -27.49 7.45 13.94
N HIS A 117 -27.33 8.43 13.04
CA HIS A 117 -26.03 8.84 12.49
C HIS A 117 -25.28 9.69 13.50
N TRP A 118 -24.48 9.04 14.36
CA TRP A 118 -23.80 9.66 15.50
C TRP A 118 -22.84 10.78 15.12
N LEU A 119 -22.15 10.65 13.97
CA LEU A 119 -21.23 11.66 13.44
C LEU A 119 -21.81 12.40 12.22
N GLY A 120 -23.14 12.35 12.03
CA GLY A 120 -23.81 13.00 10.93
C GLY A 120 -23.69 12.25 9.59
N THR A 121 -24.22 12.87 8.53
CA THR A 121 -24.25 12.30 7.19
C THR A 121 -23.61 13.23 6.16
N ASP A 122 -23.34 12.69 4.96
CA ASP A 122 -22.94 13.45 3.79
C ASP A 122 -24.16 13.92 2.96
N GLN A 123 -23.91 14.44 1.76
CA GLN A 123 -24.94 14.90 0.83
C GLN A 123 -25.94 13.80 0.45
N LEU A 124 -25.47 12.56 0.33
CA LEU A 124 -26.24 11.40 -0.10
C LEU A 124 -26.86 10.62 1.09
N GLY A 125 -26.66 11.09 2.32
CA GLY A 125 -27.12 10.38 3.54
C GLY A 125 -26.22 9.24 3.98
N ARG A 126 -24.96 9.18 3.51
CA ARG A 126 -24.00 8.16 3.98
C ARG A 126 -23.56 8.48 5.40
N ASP A 127 -23.43 7.45 6.22
CA ASP A 127 -23.00 7.57 7.60
C ASP A 127 -21.52 7.91 7.74
N THR A 128 -21.21 9.01 8.42
CA THR A 128 -19.81 9.48 8.60
C THR A 128 -19.02 8.54 9.51
N LEU A 129 -19.64 7.93 10.53
CA LEU A 129 -18.97 7.02 11.45
C LEU A 129 -18.59 5.70 10.74
N ALA A 130 -19.51 5.14 9.95
CA ALA A 130 -19.20 4.01 9.06
C ALA A 130 -18.07 4.36 8.08
N GLY A 131 -18.12 5.57 7.49
CA GLY A 131 -17.07 6.08 6.62
C GLY A 131 -15.70 6.18 7.32
N LEU A 132 -15.65 6.58 8.60
CA LEU A 132 -14.40 6.60 9.39
C LEU A 132 -13.83 5.20 9.59
N VAL A 133 -14.67 4.21 9.90
CA VAL A 133 -14.26 2.82 10.11
C VAL A 133 -13.70 2.21 8.83
N TYR A 134 -14.39 2.38 7.71
CA TYR A 134 -13.91 1.89 6.41
C TYR A 134 -12.71 2.67 5.90
N GLY A 135 -12.64 3.98 6.16
CA GLY A 135 -11.47 4.81 5.88
C GLY A 135 -10.22 4.32 6.64
N ALA A 136 -10.36 3.88 7.89
CA ALA A 136 -9.28 3.28 8.65
C ALA A 136 -8.75 1.99 8.00
N ARG A 137 -9.64 1.16 7.45
CA ARG A 137 -9.30 -0.05 6.69
C ARG A 137 -8.52 0.28 5.41
N THR A 138 -9.03 1.23 4.63
CA THR A 138 -8.38 1.66 3.38
C THR A 138 -7.00 2.26 3.65
N ALA A 139 -6.88 3.15 4.64
CA ALA A 139 -5.62 3.75 5.07
C ALA A 139 -4.59 2.69 5.50
N TRP A 140 -5.01 1.65 6.24
CA TRP A 140 -4.16 0.54 6.62
C TRP A 140 -3.58 -0.19 5.40
N TRP A 141 -4.44 -0.64 4.49
CA TRP A 141 -4.00 -1.40 3.33
C TRP A 141 -3.10 -0.59 2.40
N VAL A 142 -3.47 0.65 2.09
CA VAL A 142 -2.63 1.52 1.24
C VAL A 142 -1.29 1.79 1.92
N GLY A 143 -1.29 2.15 3.21
CA GLY A 143 -0.07 2.43 3.97
C GLY A 143 0.89 1.25 4.01
N MET A 144 0.37 0.05 4.33
CA MET A 144 1.18 -1.17 4.44
C MET A 144 1.69 -1.65 3.08
N LEU A 145 0.83 -1.71 2.06
CA LEU A 145 1.20 -2.19 0.73
C LEU A 145 2.22 -1.26 0.05
N ALA A 146 1.99 0.05 0.09
CA ALA A 146 2.91 1.03 -0.48
C ALA A 146 4.29 0.97 0.21
N THR A 147 4.30 0.86 1.55
CA THR A 147 5.54 0.76 2.30
C THR A 147 6.26 -0.55 2.05
N ALA A 148 5.53 -1.68 2.02
CA ALA A 148 6.12 -2.99 1.71
C ALA A 148 6.78 -3.00 0.32
N LEU A 149 6.11 -2.46 -0.70
CA LEU A 149 6.67 -2.33 -2.04
C LEU A 149 7.93 -1.45 -2.05
N SER A 150 7.89 -0.30 -1.36
CA SER A 150 9.05 0.60 -1.23
C SER A 150 10.25 -0.11 -0.58
N ILE A 151 9.99 -0.92 0.45
CA ILE A 151 11.02 -1.72 1.13
C ILE A 151 11.61 -2.76 0.20
N ILE A 152 10.79 -3.53 -0.49
CA ILE A 152 11.26 -4.59 -1.41
C ILE A 152 12.16 -3.99 -2.48
N VAL A 153 11.69 -2.94 -3.17
CA VAL A 153 12.44 -2.29 -4.25
C VAL A 153 13.68 -1.57 -3.71
N GLY A 154 13.54 -0.83 -2.61
CA GLY A 154 14.63 -0.09 -1.97
C GLY A 154 15.73 -1.00 -1.42
N LEU A 155 15.37 -2.12 -0.78
CA LEU A 155 16.34 -3.14 -0.33
C LEU A 155 17.10 -3.73 -1.52
N PHE A 156 16.39 -4.15 -2.55
CA PHE A 156 17.01 -4.77 -3.73
C PHE A 156 18.05 -3.85 -4.37
N PHE A 157 17.66 -2.66 -4.77
CA PHE A 157 18.58 -1.74 -5.44
C PHE A 157 19.63 -1.14 -4.49
N GLY A 158 19.26 -0.82 -3.25
CA GLY A 158 20.19 -0.27 -2.26
C GLY A 158 21.28 -1.24 -1.85
N LEU A 159 20.95 -2.53 -1.62
CA LEU A 159 21.93 -3.58 -1.32
C LEU A 159 22.90 -3.79 -2.49
N ILE A 160 22.38 -3.89 -3.71
CA ILE A 160 23.19 -4.11 -4.91
C ILE A 160 24.14 -2.93 -5.11
N SER A 161 23.63 -1.69 -5.07
CA SER A 161 24.43 -0.49 -5.24
C SER A 161 25.52 -0.37 -4.18
N GLY A 162 25.16 -0.54 -2.90
CA GLY A 162 26.13 -0.43 -1.80
C GLY A 162 27.18 -1.55 -1.78
N TYR A 163 26.81 -2.79 -2.18
CA TYR A 163 27.71 -3.93 -2.17
C TYR A 163 28.71 -3.90 -3.33
N TYR A 164 28.21 -3.76 -4.57
CA TYR A 164 29.07 -3.76 -5.76
C TYR A 164 29.79 -2.43 -5.97
N GLY A 165 29.18 -1.31 -5.62
CA GLY A 165 29.79 0.01 -5.82
C GLY A 165 30.00 0.31 -7.30
N ASN A 166 31.16 0.93 -7.63
CA ASN A 166 31.53 1.26 -9.02
C ASN A 166 32.56 0.31 -9.61
N ASP A 167 33.20 -0.53 -8.78
CA ASP A 167 34.45 -1.19 -9.16
C ASP A 167 34.34 -2.73 -9.20
N ARG A 168 33.27 -3.30 -8.68
CA ARG A 168 33.14 -4.75 -8.50
C ARG A 168 32.23 -5.45 -9.49
N ALA A 169 31.38 -4.70 -10.16
CA ALA A 169 30.47 -5.28 -11.16
C ALA A 169 31.08 -5.22 -12.55
N PHE A 170 31.17 -6.38 -13.18
CA PHE A 170 31.67 -6.52 -14.54
C PHE A 170 30.62 -7.18 -15.41
N ILE A 171 30.25 -6.55 -16.48
CA ILE A 171 29.32 -7.10 -17.49
C ILE A 171 30.06 -7.20 -18.81
N SER A 172 29.79 -8.24 -19.64
CA SER A 172 30.36 -8.35 -20.96
C SER A 172 29.82 -7.25 -21.89
N ARG A 173 30.64 -6.76 -22.81
CA ARG A 173 30.18 -5.78 -23.80
C ARG A 173 28.98 -6.29 -24.59
N GLY A 174 28.97 -7.60 -24.89
CA GLY A 174 27.86 -8.25 -25.58
C GLY A 174 26.54 -8.17 -24.80
N SER A 175 26.58 -8.34 -23.47
CA SER A 175 25.35 -8.21 -22.64
C SER A 175 24.80 -6.78 -22.62
N VAL A 176 25.68 -5.77 -22.61
CA VAL A 176 25.25 -4.37 -22.69
C VAL A 176 24.62 -4.08 -24.05
N LEU A 177 25.24 -4.51 -25.15
CA LEU A 177 24.69 -4.33 -26.50
C LEU A 177 23.35 -5.07 -26.67
N ALA A 178 23.26 -6.30 -26.19
CA ALA A 178 21.97 -7.04 -26.19
C ALA A 178 20.87 -6.29 -25.47
N GLY A 179 21.16 -5.76 -24.26
CA GLY A 179 20.22 -4.93 -23.50
C GLY A 179 19.83 -3.65 -24.24
N CYS A 180 20.77 -2.95 -24.87
CA CYS A 180 20.49 -1.75 -25.67
C CYS A 180 19.61 -2.07 -26.89
N VAL A 181 19.87 -3.17 -27.61
CA VAL A 181 19.05 -3.57 -28.76
C VAL A 181 17.61 -3.90 -28.31
N VAL A 182 17.45 -4.68 -27.25
CA VAL A 182 16.10 -5.00 -26.73
C VAL A 182 15.37 -3.75 -26.26
N LEU A 183 16.08 -2.83 -25.60
CA LEU A 183 15.50 -1.55 -25.17
C LEU A 183 15.04 -0.71 -26.38
N LEU A 184 15.85 -0.64 -27.43
CA LEU A 184 15.48 0.05 -28.66
C LEU A 184 14.26 -0.58 -29.36
N VAL A 185 14.17 -1.92 -29.37
CA VAL A 185 12.99 -2.62 -29.89
C VAL A 185 11.75 -2.30 -29.06
N VAL A 186 11.84 -2.30 -27.72
CA VAL A 186 10.73 -1.93 -26.83
C VAL A 186 10.29 -0.47 -27.04
N LEU A 187 11.24 0.44 -27.25
CA LEU A 187 10.95 1.87 -27.47
C LEU A 187 10.46 2.16 -28.90
N SER A 188 10.82 1.33 -29.90
CA SER A 188 10.36 1.49 -31.28
C SER A 188 8.97 0.87 -31.51
N GLU A 189 8.57 -0.09 -30.72
CA GLU A 189 7.18 -0.49 -30.70
C GLU A 189 6.39 0.72 -30.20
N ASP A 190 5.68 1.39 -31.12
CA ASP A 190 4.76 2.46 -30.76
C ASP A 190 4.04 2.07 -29.50
N ILE A 191 4.14 2.93 -28.48
CA ILE A 191 3.34 2.85 -27.27
C ILE A 191 1.88 3.20 -27.61
N GLY A 192 1.46 2.80 -28.78
CA GLY A 192 0.09 2.56 -29.18
C GLY A 192 -0.38 1.36 -28.39
N TRP A 193 -0.59 1.56 -27.11
CA TRP A 193 -1.52 0.75 -26.38
C TRP A 193 -2.88 0.91 -27.06
N SER A 194 -3.03 0.26 -28.21
CA SER A 194 -4.34 0.04 -28.78
C SER A 194 -5.10 -0.78 -27.75
N HIS A 195 -6.02 -0.10 -27.09
CA HIS A 195 -6.90 -0.60 -26.04
C HIS A 195 -7.79 -1.80 -26.49
N GLN A 196 -7.43 -2.52 -27.54
CA GLN A 196 -8.26 -3.55 -28.16
C GLN A 196 -7.75 -4.97 -28.01
N SER A 197 -6.48 -5.24 -27.60
CA SER A 197 -6.08 -6.62 -27.35
C SER A 197 -6.36 -7.03 -25.91
N THR A 198 -7.53 -7.55 -25.68
CA THR A 198 -7.96 -8.15 -24.39
C THR A 198 -7.42 -9.58 -24.21
N GLN A 199 -6.54 -10.06 -25.08
CA GLN A 199 -6.03 -11.42 -25.00
C GLN A 199 -4.70 -11.43 -24.22
N THR A 200 -4.76 -11.90 -22.98
CA THR A 200 -3.61 -12.16 -22.11
C THR A 200 -2.53 -13.00 -22.80
N LEU A 201 -2.90 -13.86 -23.75
CA LEU A 201 -2.01 -14.69 -24.52
C LEU A 201 -1.07 -13.87 -25.45
N GLU A 202 -1.57 -12.84 -26.10
CA GLU A 202 -0.77 -11.97 -26.98
C GLU A 202 0.29 -11.20 -26.18
N VAL A 203 -0.07 -10.71 -25.00
CA VAL A 203 0.86 -10.03 -24.09
C VAL A 203 1.96 -10.98 -23.62
N LEU A 204 1.61 -12.19 -23.23
CA LEU A 204 2.57 -13.22 -22.80
C LEU A 204 3.50 -13.63 -23.96
N LEU A 205 2.98 -13.79 -25.18
CA LEU A 205 3.77 -14.10 -26.37
C LEU A 205 4.75 -12.96 -26.72
N LYS A 206 4.32 -11.70 -26.63
CA LYS A 206 5.18 -10.52 -26.86
C LYS A 206 6.36 -10.47 -25.88
N TRP A 207 6.09 -10.59 -24.59
CA TRP A 207 7.14 -10.63 -23.57
C TRP A 207 8.03 -11.86 -23.72
N GLY A 208 7.47 -13.01 -24.07
CA GLY A 208 8.22 -14.23 -24.37
C GLY A 208 9.19 -14.05 -25.56
N LEU A 209 8.75 -13.39 -26.63
CA LEU A 209 9.59 -13.07 -27.81
C LEU A 209 10.70 -12.09 -27.44
N LEU A 210 10.46 -11.05 -26.66
CA LEU A 210 11.48 -10.09 -26.20
C LEU A 210 12.54 -10.78 -25.35
N VAL A 211 12.13 -11.63 -24.41
CA VAL A 211 13.05 -12.44 -23.60
C VAL A 211 13.83 -13.42 -24.48
N GLY A 212 13.18 -14.09 -25.44
CA GLY A 212 13.82 -14.97 -26.41
C GLY A 212 14.86 -14.26 -27.26
N LEU A 213 14.53 -13.07 -27.79
CA LEU A 213 15.43 -12.21 -28.51
C LEU A 213 16.65 -11.80 -27.65
N PHE A 214 16.42 -11.41 -26.41
CA PHE A 214 17.50 -11.07 -25.48
C PHE A 214 18.45 -12.24 -25.25
N LEU A 215 17.93 -13.44 -25.00
CA LEU A 215 18.73 -14.65 -24.80
C LEU A 215 19.49 -15.04 -26.05
N LEU A 216 18.88 -14.92 -27.23
CA LEU A 216 19.50 -15.20 -28.53
C LEU A 216 20.66 -14.23 -28.81
N LEU A 217 20.45 -12.94 -28.56
CA LEU A 217 21.51 -11.92 -28.68
C LEU A 217 22.64 -12.17 -27.68
N LEU A 218 22.32 -12.53 -26.42
CA LEU A 218 23.34 -12.91 -25.44
C LEU A 218 24.18 -14.08 -25.92
N PHE A 219 23.55 -15.14 -26.46
CA PHE A 219 24.25 -16.31 -26.97
C PHE A 219 25.09 -15.97 -28.18
N GLY A 220 24.55 -15.20 -29.13
CA GLY A 220 25.27 -14.76 -30.33
C GLY A 220 26.49 -13.90 -30.00
N PHE A 221 26.30 -12.88 -29.15
CA PHE A 221 27.39 -11.97 -28.76
C PHE A 221 28.46 -12.65 -27.88
N HIS A 222 28.11 -13.71 -27.15
CA HIS A 222 29.06 -14.49 -26.37
C HIS A 222 30.04 -15.29 -27.26
N ARG A 223 29.70 -15.50 -28.53
CA ARG A 223 30.61 -16.16 -29.50
C ARG A 223 31.66 -15.23 -30.09
N VAL A 224 31.45 -13.92 -30.03
CA VAL A 224 32.37 -12.92 -30.56
C VAL A 224 33.45 -12.57 -29.52
N PRO A 225 34.74 -12.85 -29.74
CA PRO A 225 35.80 -12.67 -28.75
C PRO A 225 35.93 -11.22 -28.24
N SER A 226 35.77 -10.22 -29.14
CA SER A 226 35.82 -8.79 -28.76
C SER A 226 34.69 -8.36 -27.83
N LEU A 227 33.55 -9.04 -27.87
CA LEU A 227 32.37 -8.75 -27.02
C LEU A 227 32.41 -9.49 -25.68
N LYS A 228 33.33 -10.44 -25.48
CA LYS A 228 33.61 -11.10 -24.20
C LYS A 228 34.34 -10.18 -23.21
N LYS A 229 34.97 -9.09 -23.70
CA LYS A 229 35.69 -8.16 -22.85
C LYS A 229 34.73 -7.59 -21.78
N ARG A 230 35.11 -7.75 -20.51
CA ARG A 230 34.33 -7.24 -19.39
C ARG A 230 34.54 -5.75 -19.22
N ILE A 231 33.44 -5.02 -18.99
CA ILE A 231 33.44 -3.59 -18.68
C ILE A 231 32.98 -3.45 -17.23
N GLY A 232 33.70 -2.65 -16.47
CA GLY A 232 33.24 -2.23 -15.13
C GLY A 232 31.95 -1.41 -15.25
N VAL A 233 30.90 -1.84 -14.57
CA VAL A 233 29.61 -1.11 -14.55
C VAL A 233 29.56 -0.31 -13.27
N PRO A 234 29.46 1.03 -13.35
CA PRO A 234 29.38 1.88 -12.18
C PRO A 234 27.97 1.84 -11.59
N ILE A 235 27.59 0.68 -10.98
CA ILE A 235 26.24 0.42 -10.46
C ILE A 235 25.81 1.51 -9.49
N ASP A 236 26.73 1.97 -8.65
CA ASP A 236 26.43 2.97 -7.65
C ASP A 236 26.12 4.34 -8.28
N ARG A 237 26.86 4.76 -9.32
CA ARG A 237 26.54 5.99 -10.05
C ARG A 237 25.22 5.90 -10.79
N MET A 238 24.93 4.75 -11.40
CA MET A 238 23.63 4.51 -12.07
C MET A 238 22.48 4.59 -11.08
N PHE A 239 22.62 3.96 -9.92
CA PHE A 239 21.63 4.01 -8.84
C PHE A 239 21.38 5.46 -8.37
N LEU A 240 22.44 6.23 -8.15
CA LEU A 240 22.32 7.63 -7.74
C LEU A 240 21.70 8.50 -8.84
N ALA A 241 21.99 8.25 -10.11
CA ALA A 241 21.38 8.96 -11.23
C ALA A 241 19.87 8.69 -11.30
N VAL A 242 19.44 7.42 -11.16
CA VAL A 242 18.01 7.06 -11.11
C VAL A 242 17.32 7.76 -9.93
N ILE A 243 17.94 7.73 -8.76
CA ILE A 243 17.38 8.45 -7.58
C ILE A 243 17.30 9.94 -7.84
N GLY A 244 18.31 10.53 -8.49
CA GLY A 244 18.29 11.94 -8.88
C GLY A 244 17.06 12.29 -9.72
N TRP A 245 16.74 11.46 -10.70
CA TRP A 245 15.52 11.63 -11.51
C TRP A 245 14.24 11.58 -10.68
N PHE A 246 14.09 10.57 -9.82
CA PHE A 246 12.92 10.48 -8.95
C PHE A 246 12.77 11.69 -8.01
N LYS A 247 13.88 12.24 -7.53
CA LYS A 247 13.88 13.41 -6.63
C LYS A 247 13.63 14.73 -7.35
N SER A 248 13.96 14.84 -8.62
CA SER A 248 13.71 16.07 -9.41
C SER A 248 12.23 16.26 -9.71
N LEU A 249 11.43 15.19 -9.61
CA LEU A 249 9.99 15.23 -9.86
C LEU A 249 9.22 15.37 -8.54
N PRO A 250 8.26 16.29 -8.43
CA PRO A 250 7.38 16.37 -7.27
C PRO A 250 6.48 15.14 -7.25
N GLY A 251 6.81 14.15 -6.39
CA GLY A 251 6.21 12.82 -6.39
C GLY A 251 4.68 12.83 -6.36
N LEU A 252 4.05 13.72 -5.58
CA LEU A 252 2.59 13.85 -5.54
C LEU A 252 2.02 14.20 -6.92
N VAL A 253 2.63 15.15 -7.64
CA VAL A 253 2.17 15.60 -8.98
C VAL A 253 2.28 14.44 -9.98
N VAL A 254 3.36 13.67 -9.92
CA VAL A 254 3.54 12.53 -10.83
C VAL A 254 2.53 11.42 -10.54
N VAL A 255 2.28 11.11 -9.27
CA VAL A 255 1.24 10.15 -8.89
C VAL A 255 -0.13 10.60 -9.39
N MET A 256 -0.47 11.91 -9.24
CA MET A 256 -1.71 12.49 -9.77
C MET A 256 -1.82 12.35 -11.30
N ALA A 257 -0.72 12.56 -12.02
CA ALA A 257 -0.70 12.46 -13.49
C ALA A 257 -0.80 11.00 -13.98
N LEU A 258 -0.22 10.05 -13.23
CA LEU A 258 -0.21 8.63 -13.63
C LEU A 258 -1.46 7.87 -13.19
N LEU A 259 -2.15 8.31 -12.14
CA LEU A 259 -3.30 7.59 -11.59
C LEU A 259 -4.44 7.39 -12.62
N PRO A 260 -4.80 8.37 -13.48
CA PRO A 260 -5.81 8.18 -14.50
C PRO A 260 -5.48 7.15 -15.60
N LEU A 261 -4.21 6.75 -15.72
CA LEU A 261 -3.81 5.71 -16.67
C LEU A 261 -4.29 4.30 -16.24
N PHE A 262 -4.67 4.14 -14.99
CA PHE A 262 -5.25 2.90 -14.50
C PHE A 262 -6.75 2.89 -14.75
N LYS A 263 -7.25 1.91 -15.52
CA LYS A 263 -8.69 1.76 -15.83
C LYS A 263 -9.58 1.65 -14.59
N HIS A 264 -9.04 1.04 -13.53
CA HIS A 264 -9.69 0.90 -12.23
C HIS A 264 -8.74 1.40 -11.14
N THR A 265 -9.06 2.55 -10.57
CA THR A 265 -8.32 3.11 -9.43
C THR A 265 -8.74 2.36 -8.17
N GLY A 266 -7.98 1.34 -7.81
CA GLY A 266 -8.16 0.55 -6.59
C GLY A 266 -7.02 0.74 -5.59
N ILE A 267 -7.15 0.12 -4.42
CA ILE A 267 -6.11 0.13 -3.38
C ILE A 267 -4.74 -0.30 -3.93
N TRP A 268 -4.73 -1.31 -4.82
CA TRP A 268 -3.50 -1.86 -5.40
C TRP A 268 -2.78 -0.88 -6.32
N SER A 269 -3.49 -0.22 -7.23
CA SER A 269 -2.91 0.76 -8.16
C SER A 269 -2.35 1.97 -7.43
N LEU A 270 -3.08 2.47 -6.44
CA LEU A 270 -2.66 3.60 -5.63
C LEU A 270 -1.44 3.24 -4.77
N ALA A 271 -1.47 2.10 -4.07
CA ALA A 271 -0.36 1.63 -3.26
C ALA A 271 0.90 1.37 -4.10
N LEU A 272 0.74 0.83 -5.33
CA LEU A 272 1.84 0.63 -6.27
C LEU A 272 2.49 1.95 -6.66
N LEU A 273 1.70 2.95 -7.04
CA LEU A 273 2.24 4.26 -7.41
C LEU A 273 2.94 4.93 -6.23
N ILE A 274 2.30 5.00 -5.07
CA ILE A 274 2.92 5.60 -3.86
C ILE A 274 4.21 4.86 -3.50
N GLY A 275 4.19 3.52 -3.53
CA GLY A 275 5.35 2.69 -3.21
C GLY A 275 6.49 2.88 -4.21
N LEU A 276 6.17 2.98 -5.50
CA LEU A 276 7.14 3.20 -6.57
C LEU A 276 7.84 4.56 -6.47
N PHE A 277 7.18 5.60 -5.95
CA PHE A 277 7.80 6.92 -5.76
C PHE A 277 8.52 7.05 -4.42
N ARG A 278 8.31 6.14 -3.48
CA ARG A 278 8.97 6.17 -2.16
C ARG A 278 10.21 5.30 -2.03
N TRP A 279 10.39 4.28 -2.86
CA TRP A 279 11.53 3.36 -2.78
C TRP A 279 12.91 4.04 -2.83
N PRO A 280 13.12 5.20 -3.54
CA PRO A 280 14.43 5.85 -3.59
C PRO A 280 14.94 6.27 -2.21
N LEU A 281 14.03 6.69 -1.32
CA LEU A 281 14.39 7.06 0.04
C LEU A 281 14.93 5.85 0.81
N ILE A 282 14.20 4.74 0.81
CA ILE A 282 14.63 3.50 1.46
C ILE A 282 15.92 2.99 0.84
N GLY A 283 16.02 2.99 -0.51
CA GLY A 283 17.22 2.58 -1.22
C GLY A 283 18.47 3.35 -0.82
N GLN A 284 18.35 4.66 -0.57
CA GLN A 284 19.47 5.48 -0.10
C GLN A 284 19.94 5.09 1.30
N TYR A 285 19.01 4.84 2.24
CA TYR A 285 19.38 4.40 3.58
C TYR A 285 20.04 3.02 3.56
N VAL A 286 19.48 2.10 2.80
CA VAL A 286 20.03 0.75 2.61
C VAL A 286 21.43 0.81 1.99
N ARG A 287 21.61 1.63 0.96
CA ARG A 287 22.92 1.85 0.33
C ARG A 287 23.93 2.43 1.32
N ALA A 288 23.57 3.48 2.05
CA ALA A 288 24.46 4.11 3.03
C ALA A 288 24.92 3.11 4.09
N GLU A 289 24.00 2.32 4.63
CA GLU A 289 24.30 1.31 5.61
C GLU A 289 25.14 0.17 5.03
N MET A 290 24.86 -0.27 3.80
CA MET A 290 25.67 -1.27 3.11
C MET A 290 27.10 -0.77 2.86
N LEU A 291 27.30 0.49 2.49
CA LEU A 291 28.61 1.11 2.36
C LEU A 291 29.38 1.11 3.69
N ARG A 292 28.69 1.36 4.81
CA ARG A 292 29.29 1.28 6.16
C ARG A 292 29.70 -0.16 6.48
N ILE A 293 28.80 -1.12 6.29
CA ILE A 293 29.01 -2.52 6.68
C ILE A 293 30.09 -3.18 5.85
N ARG A 294 30.21 -2.87 4.56
CA ARG A 294 31.14 -3.57 3.65
C ARG A 294 32.60 -3.42 4.03
N HIS A 295 32.97 -2.44 4.85
CA HIS A 295 34.32 -2.18 5.34
C HIS A 295 34.57 -2.74 6.75
N LEU A 296 33.59 -3.42 7.35
CA LEU A 296 33.77 -4.03 8.67
C LEU A 296 34.56 -5.35 8.59
N PRO A 297 35.39 -5.66 9.58
CA PRO A 297 36.28 -6.84 9.56
C PRO A 297 35.55 -8.17 9.34
N PHE A 298 34.32 -8.29 9.86
CA PHE A 298 33.53 -9.51 9.64
C PHE A 298 33.14 -9.72 8.17
N MET A 299 32.93 -8.67 7.41
CA MET A 299 32.62 -8.76 5.97
C MET A 299 33.83 -9.15 5.14
N GLU A 300 35.03 -8.71 5.56
CA GLU A 300 36.27 -9.14 4.94
C GLU A 300 36.53 -10.63 5.21
N SER A 301 36.35 -11.07 6.46
CA SER A 301 36.48 -12.47 6.84
C SER A 301 35.52 -13.37 6.03
N VAL A 302 34.27 -12.98 5.87
CA VAL A 302 33.28 -13.75 5.09
C VAL A 302 33.68 -13.86 3.61
N ARG A 303 34.31 -12.82 3.04
CA ARG A 303 34.84 -12.86 1.65
C ARG A 303 36.05 -13.75 1.53
N LEU A 304 36.97 -13.71 2.48
CA LEU A 304 38.16 -14.58 2.49
C LEU A 304 37.78 -16.05 2.56
N LEU A 305 36.64 -16.39 3.18
CA LEU A 305 36.07 -17.74 3.18
C LEU A 305 35.51 -18.18 1.81
N GLY A 306 35.55 -17.34 0.79
CA GLY A 306 35.11 -17.68 -0.57
C GLY A 306 33.58 -17.84 -0.72
N LEU A 307 32.77 -17.29 0.19
CA LEU A 307 31.31 -17.37 0.08
C LEU A 307 30.80 -16.60 -1.13
N SER A 308 29.76 -17.13 -1.78
CA SER A 308 29.13 -16.45 -2.94
C SER A 308 28.48 -15.11 -2.51
N ASP A 309 28.51 -14.12 -3.40
CA ASP A 309 27.92 -12.78 -3.17
C ASP A 309 26.47 -12.85 -2.69
N ARG A 310 25.66 -13.74 -3.29
CA ARG A 310 24.26 -13.94 -2.89
C ARG A 310 24.17 -14.36 -1.42
N ARG A 311 25.03 -15.26 -0.96
CA ARG A 311 25.05 -15.74 0.43
C ARG A 311 25.51 -14.63 1.37
N ILE A 312 26.50 -13.84 0.96
CA ILE A 312 26.96 -12.67 1.70
C ILE A 312 25.84 -11.65 1.87
N LEU A 313 25.16 -11.29 0.76
CA LEU A 313 24.08 -10.31 0.78
C LEU A 313 22.89 -10.74 1.65
N ILE A 314 22.40 -11.97 1.47
CA ILE A 314 21.18 -12.43 2.15
C ILE A 314 21.46 -12.76 3.62
N LYS A 315 22.56 -13.47 3.91
CA LYS A 315 22.80 -14.03 5.25
C LYS A 315 23.59 -13.09 6.16
N HIS A 316 24.43 -12.24 5.59
CA HIS A 316 25.36 -11.40 6.37
C HIS A 316 25.05 -9.90 6.25
N ALA A 317 24.75 -9.39 5.07
CA ALA A 317 24.46 -7.96 4.89
C ALA A 317 23.02 -7.59 5.28
N LEU A 318 22.01 -8.29 4.76
CA LEU A 318 20.60 -7.97 4.96
C LEU A 318 20.20 -7.86 6.45
N PRO A 319 20.59 -8.76 7.37
CA PRO A 319 20.23 -8.61 8.78
C PRO A 319 20.83 -7.37 9.44
N ASN A 320 21.99 -6.92 8.96
CA ASN A 320 22.67 -5.73 9.50
C ASN A 320 22.12 -4.42 8.93
N VAL A 321 21.55 -4.45 7.73
CA VAL A 321 20.93 -3.30 7.07
C VAL A 321 19.47 -3.08 7.54
N TRP A 322 18.87 -4.08 8.17
CA TRP A 322 17.46 -4.07 8.54
C TRP A 322 17.03 -2.96 9.52
N PRO A 323 17.81 -2.56 10.55
CA PRO A 323 17.38 -1.57 11.52
C PRO A 323 16.95 -0.21 10.91
N PRO A 324 17.75 0.45 10.06
CA PRO A 324 17.29 1.69 9.43
C PRO A 324 16.08 1.51 8.50
N VAL A 325 15.90 0.32 7.92
CA VAL A 325 14.72 0.00 7.10
C VAL A 325 13.44 0.01 7.95
N ILE A 326 13.46 -0.60 9.13
CA ILE A 326 12.30 -0.63 10.04
C ILE A 326 11.91 0.79 10.47
N VAL A 327 12.88 1.62 10.81
CA VAL A 327 12.65 3.03 11.18
C VAL A 327 11.93 3.76 10.02
N ASN A 328 12.47 3.63 8.81
CA ASN A 328 11.88 4.26 7.63
C ASN A 328 10.55 3.64 7.21
N ALA A 329 10.29 2.38 7.55
CA ALA A 329 8.99 1.75 7.34
C ALA A 329 7.89 2.43 8.17
N ALA A 330 8.15 2.74 9.45
CA ALA A 330 7.17 3.42 10.29
C ALA A 330 6.81 4.80 9.72
N PHE A 331 7.79 5.63 9.40
CA PHE A 331 7.57 6.91 8.71
C PHE A 331 6.89 6.70 7.34
N GLY A 332 7.22 5.59 6.67
CA GLY A 332 6.69 5.19 5.38
C GLY A 332 5.19 5.01 5.37
N VAL A 333 4.67 4.27 6.35
CA VAL A 333 3.24 4.02 6.50
C VAL A 333 2.49 5.33 6.71
N GLY A 334 2.90 6.16 7.67
CA GLY A 334 2.26 7.44 7.95
C GLY A 334 2.24 8.37 6.74
N ALA A 335 3.36 8.47 6.02
CA ALA A 335 3.45 9.31 4.84
C ALA A 335 2.63 8.75 3.65
N ALA A 336 2.54 7.42 3.47
CA ALA A 336 1.71 6.82 2.42
C ALA A 336 0.22 7.09 2.67
N VAL A 337 -0.23 6.98 3.93
CA VAL A 337 -1.60 7.32 4.32
C VAL A 337 -1.89 8.81 4.09
N ALA A 338 -0.95 9.70 4.43
CA ALA A 338 -1.11 11.13 4.19
C ALA A 338 -1.20 11.46 2.68
N VAL A 339 -0.39 10.82 1.84
CA VAL A 339 -0.43 11.00 0.37
C VAL A 339 -1.74 10.47 -0.20
N GLU A 340 -2.21 9.28 0.21
CA GLU A 340 -3.51 8.74 -0.18
C GLU A 340 -4.63 9.72 0.16
N SER A 341 -4.67 10.16 1.43
CA SER A 341 -5.73 11.08 1.88
C SER A 341 -5.69 12.42 1.16
N ALA A 342 -4.50 12.94 0.81
CA ALA A 342 -4.36 14.15 0.01
C ALA A 342 -4.89 13.97 -1.42
N LEU A 343 -4.56 12.85 -2.08
CA LEU A 343 -5.07 12.53 -3.42
C LEU A 343 -6.59 12.37 -3.43
N SER A 344 -7.14 11.65 -2.46
CA SER A 344 -8.58 11.45 -2.30
C SER A 344 -9.31 12.75 -1.97
N PHE A 345 -8.71 13.64 -1.15
CA PHE A 345 -9.21 14.98 -0.88
C PHE A 345 -9.27 15.87 -2.12
N LEU A 346 -8.32 15.71 -3.04
CA LEU A 346 -8.31 16.42 -4.32
C LEU A 346 -9.27 15.79 -5.36
N GLY A 347 -9.93 14.68 -5.02
CA GLY A 347 -10.83 13.97 -5.92
C GLY A 347 -10.13 13.07 -6.94
N LEU A 348 -8.84 12.81 -6.75
CA LEU A 348 -7.99 11.99 -7.62
C LEU A 348 -7.60 10.65 -6.96
N GLY A 349 -8.25 10.29 -5.85
CA GLY A 349 -7.94 9.09 -5.10
C GLY A 349 -8.60 7.82 -5.66
N LEU A 350 -9.06 6.98 -4.76
CA LEU A 350 -9.77 5.74 -5.06
C LEU A 350 -11.13 6.03 -5.69
N GLY A 351 -11.65 5.06 -6.47
CA GLY A 351 -12.95 5.18 -7.13
C GLY A 351 -14.11 5.44 -6.16
N LEU A 352 -15.25 5.81 -6.71
CA LEU A 352 -16.46 6.21 -5.95
C LEU A 352 -16.98 5.12 -5.00
N ASP A 353 -16.62 3.86 -5.26
CA ASP A 353 -17.02 2.69 -4.47
C ASP A 353 -16.15 2.48 -3.21
N GLN A 354 -15.11 3.31 -3.01
CA GLN A 354 -14.20 3.15 -1.87
C GLN A 354 -14.15 4.41 -1.03
N VAL A 355 -14.63 4.28 0.20
CA VAL A 355 -14.61 5.38 1.17
C VAL A 355 -13.25 5.46 1.84
N THR A 356 -12.67 6.67 1.86
CA THR A 356 -11.43 6.99 2.55
C THR A 356 -11.60 8.24 3.41
N TRP A 357 -10.67 8.50 4.31
CA TRP A 357 -10.69 9.74 5.08
C TRP A 357 -10.56 10.97 4.16
N GLY A 358 -9.78 10.86 3.07
CA GLY A 358 -9.65 11.92 2.08
C GLY A 358 -10.96 12.21 1.33
N THR A 359 -11.73 11.17 0.94
CA THR A 359 -13.03 11.38 0.27
C THR A 359 -14.07 12.00 1.19
N LEU A 360 -14.09 11.66 2.48
CA LEU A 360 -14.94 12.32 3.48
C LEU A 360 -14.59 13.80 3.61
N MET A 361 -13.29 14.12 3.73
CA MET A 361 -12.83 15.51 3.80
C MET A 361 -13.15 16.29 2.51
N ASN A 362 -13.09 15.65 1.34
CA ASN A 362 -13.50 16.24 0.08
C ASN A 362 -15.00 16.63 0.09
N ALA A 363 -15.86 15.73 0.60
CA ALA A 363 -17.29 16.04 0.74
C ALA A 363 -17.51 17.25 1.66
N GLY A 364 -16.77 17.34 2.78
CA GLY A 364 -16.83 18.50 3.69
C GLY A 364 -16.30 19.81 3.06
N ARG A 365 -15.32 19.75 2.17
CA ARG A 365 -14.84 20.91 1.41
C ARG A 365 -15.92 21.51 0.53
N ASN A 366 -16.77 20.69 -0.05
CA ASN A 366 -17.81 21.12 -0.94
C ASN A 366 -19.00 21.79 -0.22
N TYR A 367 -19.16 21.55 1.10
CA TYR A 367 -20.21 22.16 1.90
C TYR A 367 -19.69 22.47 3.32
N PHE A 368 -19.19 23.67 3.51
CA PHE A 368 -18.53 24.13 4.74
C PHE A 368 -19.34 23.95 6.03
N PRO A 369 -20.67 24.11 6.08
CA PRO A 369 -21.43 23.87 7.28
C PRO A 369 -21.35 22.42 7.79
N ALA A 370 -21.00 21.44 6.95
CA ALA A 370 -20.79 20.05 7.36
C ALA A 370 -19.37 19.82 7.91
N TRP A 371 -18.98 20.58 8.93
CA TRP A 371 -17.65 20.55 9.54
C TRP A 371 -17.24 19.14 10.01
N TRP A 372 -18.17 18.29 10.39
CA TRP A 372 -17.92 16.91 10.87
C TRP A 372 -17.26 16.03 9.80
N LEU A 373 -17.58 16.25 8.52
CA LEU A 373 -16.96 15.54 7.39
C LEU A 373 -15.47 15.87 7.20
N THR A 374 -15.01 16.98 7.76
CA THR A 374 -13.58 17.39 7.71
C THR A 374 -12.88 17.11 9.02
N VAL A 375 -13.50 17.45 10.15
CA VAL A 375 -12.85 17.40 11.47
C VAL A 375 -12.61 15.97 11.92
N PHE A 376 -13.61 15.08 11.85
CA PHE A 376 -13.43 13.71 12.33
C PHE A 376 -12.42 12.90 11.50
N PRO A 377 -12.48 12.89 10.14
CA PRO A 377 -11.44 12.21 9.35
C PRO A 377 -10.07 12.87 9.50
N GLY A 378 -10.02 14.20 9.64
CA GLY A 378 -8.76 14.92 9.88
C GLY A 378 -8.09 14.52 11.19
N ILE A 379 -8.86 14.38 12.27
CA ILE A 379 -8.36 13.87 13.56
C ILE A 379 -7.88 12.43 13.43
N ALA A 380 -8.63 11.55 12.76
CA ALA A 380 -8.24 10.16 12.56
C ALA A 380 -6.92 10.06 11.78
N LEU A 381 -6.79 10.83 10.69
CA LEU A 381 -5.57 10.93 9.90
C LEU A 381 -4.39 11.43 10.75
N PHE A 382 -4.60 12.51 11.51
CA PHE A 382 -3.59 13.08 12.40
C PHE A 382 -3.07 12.05 13.41
N ILE A 383 -3.98 11.32 14.08
CA ILE A 383 -3.62 10.31 15.09
C ILE A 383 -2.74 9.22 14.47
N VAL A 384 -3.13 8.69 13.31
CA VAL A 384 -2.38 7.61 12.63
C VAL A 384 -1.01 8.09 12.20
N VAL A 385 -0.92 9.24 11.53
CA VAL A 385 0.36 9.82 11.08
C VAL A 385 1.26 10.13 12.27
N TYR A 386 0.71 10.72 13.34
CA TYR A 386 1.45 11.03 14.56
C TYR A 386 2.01 9.77 15.23
N VAL A 387 1.19 8.72 15.37
CA VAL A 387 1.62 7.44 15.98
C VAL A 387 2.72 6.77 15.15
N CYS A 388 2.59 6.76 13.81
CA CYS A 388 3.62 6.24 12.91
C CYS A 388 4.95 7.01 13.05
N ASN A 389 4.90 8.34 13.16
CA ASN A 389 6.09 9.19 13.33
C ASN A 389 6.75 8.93 14.70
N VAL A 390 5.99 8.94 15.79
CA VAL A 390 6.53 8.65 17.13
C VAL A 390 7.13 7.24 17.21
N LEU A 391 6.54 6.26 16.51
CA LEU A 391 7.11 4.92 16.42
C LEU A 391 8.48 4.94 15.71
N GLY A 392 8.58 5.64 14.59
CA GLY A 392 9.83 5.81 13.84
C GLY A 392 10.92 6.49 14.67
N ASP A 393 10.61 7.60 15.34
CA ASP A 393 11.55 8.36 16.17
C ASP A 393 12.11 7.52 17.31
N ARG A 394 11.26 6.73 17.96
CA ARG A 394 11.71 5.86 19.05
C ARG A 394 12.58 4.70 18.59
N TRP A 395 12.28 4.09 17.45
CA TRP A 395 13.14 3.09 16.86
C TRP A 395 14.49 3.69 16.47
N LEU A 396 14.49 4.91 15.94
CA LEU A 396 15.74 5.62 15.62
C LEU A 396 16.57 5.88 16.87
N ALA A 397 15.96 6.36 17.97
CA ALA A 397 16.64 6.58 19.23
C ALA A 397 17.28 5.31 19.82
N GLN A 398 16.58 4.17 19.70
CA GLN A 398 17.11 2.88 20.15
C GLN A 398 18.25 2.36 19.27
N TYR A 399 18.21 2.67 17.98
CA TYR A 399 19.28 2.29 17.04
C TYR A 399 20.58 3.05 17.31
N ASN A 400 20.49 4.30 17.74
CA ASN A 400 21.63 5.17 18.01
C ASN A 400 22.20 5.01 19.45
N SER A 401 21.51 4.32 20.36
CA SER A 401 21.95 4.00 21.72
C SER A 401 22.71 2.69 21.78
#